data_6a7b20fed8dd302be6e8ecb7a2ad00dd
#
_entry.id   6a7b20fed8dd302be6e8ecb7a2ad00dd
#
_cell.length_a   1.000
_cell.length_b   1.000
_cell.length_c   1.000
_cell.angle_alpha   90.00
_cell.angle_beta   90.00
_cell.angle_gamma   90.00
#
_symmetry.space_group_name_H-M   'P 1'
#
loop_
_entity.id
_entity.type
_entity.pdbx_description
1 polymer ?
#
loop_
_entity_poly.entity_id
_entity_poly.type
_entity_poly.pdbx_seq_one_letter_code
_entity_poly.pdbx_strand_id
1 'polypeptide(L)'
;MSSTEDPKQPRNTARRHFLGVVAAAGARLAGAAAMATAISISPAKAMGRRWGRGGSGGHGGSGGRGGHGGSGANCFLRATAILTDCGEKPVEDLRIGDRVALPDGSTRAVKWVGRQSFKKSGARWQKDVVPIRVCRHALDGHTPHSDLYLSPGHGLYLNGVLIQVKELVNGTTIAPVAPAPDASIDYYAVMLDAHEVILAEGAAAESFHLKNSNHENFCNFAEYQRLYGGERSMMTPFAPLLGGGWSHLKALLLLGVSPLVPISDPFGDACEKIDAQARELSL
;
A
#
# COMPACT_ATOMS: atom_id res chain seq x y z
N MET A 1 45.68 36.96 -25.58
CA MET A 1 45.49 36.38 -24.24
C MET A 1 43.99 36.44 -23.94
N SER A 2 43.26 35.40 -24.30
CA SER A 2 41.82 35.28 -24.05
C SER A 2 41.64 34.10 -23.12
N SER A 3 41.21 34.37 -21.90
CA SER A 3 40.86 33.35 -20.88
C SER A 3 39.43 32.88 -21.15
N THR A 4 39.30 31.61 -21.48
CA THR A 4 38.02 30.91 -21.62
C THR A 4 37.56 30.46 -20.19
N GLU A 5 36.48 31.01 -19.69
CA GLU A 5 35.79 30.52 -18.46
C GLU A 5 34.94 29.30 -18.80
N ASP A 6 35.19 28.21 -18.09
CA ASP A 6 34.43 26.96 -18.10
C ASP A 6 33.11 27.11 -17.30
N PRO A 7 31.95 26.69 -17.82
CA PRO A 7 30.69 26.78 -17.06
C PRO A 7 30.61 25.72 -15.97
N LYS A 8 30.50 26.17 -14.73
CA LYS A 8 30.29 25.37 -13.51
C LYS A 8 29.00 24.56 -13.58
N GLN A 9 29.11 23.23 -13.63
CA GLN A 9 28.02 22.30 -13.46
C GLN A 9 27.36 22.44 -12.05
N PRO A 10 26.03 22.42 -11.96
CA PRO A 10 25.35 22.45 -10.65
C PRO A 10 25.57 21.13 -9.91
N ARG A 11 26.19 21.22 -8.75
CA ARG A 11 26.39 20.08 -7.85
C ARG A 11 25.05 19.69 -7.22
N ASN A 12 24.62 18.48 -7.50
CA ASN A 12 23.39 17.87 -7.00
C ASN A 12 23.47 17.65 -5.48
N THR A 13 22.96 18.60 -4.70
CA THR A 13 22.95 18.60 -3.23
C THR A 13 21.93 17.61 -2.64
N ALA A 14 21.00 17.11 -3.43
CA ALA A 14 19.96 16.17 -2.99
C ALA A 14 20.50 14.80 -2.52
N ARG A 15 21.68 14.39 -3.05
CA ARG A 15 22.27 13.09 -2.67
C ARG A 15 22.86 13.04 -1.26
N ARG A 16 23.17 14.17 -0.63
CA ARG A 16 23.85 14.19 0.69
C ARG A 16 22.91 14.11 1.89
N HIS A 17 21.66 14.53 1.75
CA HIS A 17 20.68 14.45 2.86
C HIS A 17 20.04 13.08 3.00
N PHE A 18 19.96 12.28 1.92
CA PHE A 18 19.35 10.95 1.95
C PHE A 18 20.18 9.91 2.72
N LEU A 19 21.51 10.01 2.73
CA LEU A 19 22.39 9.07 3.43
C LEU A 19 22.41 9.25 4.96
N GLY A 20 21.96 10.39 5.47
CA GLY A 20 21.96 10.68 6.92
C GLY A 20 20.82 10.04 7.69
N VAL A 21 19.66 9.79 7.06
CA VAL A 21 18.47 9.26 7.71
C VAL A 21 18.49 7.73 7.78
N VAL A 22 19.12 7.06 6.80
CA VAL A 22 19.19 5.59 6.75
C VAL A 22 20.14 4.99 7.80
N ALA A 23 21.14 5.75 8.25
CA ALA A 23 22.12 5.25 9.23
C ALA A 23 21.56 5.11 10.67
N ALA A 24 20.44 5.73 11.00
CA ALA A 24 19.85 5.66 12.34
C ALA A 24 18.88 4.49 12.56
N ALA A 25 18.33 3.89 11.48
CA ALA A 25 17.37 2.79 11.56
C ALA A 25 18.01 1.39 11.49
N GLY A 26 19.27 1.29 11.02
CA GLY A 26 19.95 0.02 10.74
C GLY A 26 20.61 -0.70 11.92
N ALA A 27 20.67 -0.12 13.12
CA ALA A 27 21.53 -0.62 14.21
C ALA A 27 20.84 -1.47 15.28
N ARG A 28 19.59 -1.94 15.11
CA ARG A 28 18.84 -2.70 16.14
C ARG A 28 18.24 -4.05 15.71
N LEU A 29 18.73 -4.68 14.64
CA LEU A 29 18.27 -6.00 14.24
C LEU A 29 19.40 -7.05 14.21
N ALA A 30 20.15 -7.14 15.29
CA ALA A 30 21.04 -8.29 15.53
C ALA A 30 20.72 -8.87 16.92
N GLY A 31 19.86 -9.88 16.99
CA GLY A 31 19.68 -10.65 18.21
C GLY A 31 18.28 -11.20 18.46
N ALA A 32 17.82 -12.16 17.69
CA ALA A 32 16.88 -13.20 18.16
C ALA A 32 16.87 -14.36 17.15
N ALA A 33 17.88 -15.20 17.23
CA ALA A 33 17.83 -16.54 16.64
C ALA A 33 17.43 -17.56 17.72
N ALA A 34 16.60 -18.52 17.30
CA ALA A 34 16.32 -19.82 17.89
C ALA A 34 15.35 -19.90 19.09
N MET A 35 14.14 -20.38 18.77
CA MET A 35 13.52 -21.56 19.42
C MET A 35 12.40 -22.08 18.50
N ALA A 36 12.72 -23.06 17.68
CA ALA A 36 11.72 -23.86 16.97
C ALA A 36 11.20 -24.93 17.92
N THR A 37 9.99 -24.81 18.42
CA THR A 37 9.24 -25.89 19.04
C THR A 37 8.27 -26.47 18.01
N ALA A 38 8.57 -27.69 17.60
CA ALA A 38 7.71 -28.48 16.74
C ALA A 38 6.44 -28.88 17.50
N ILE A 39 5.30 -28.36 17.08
CA ILE A 39 3.99 -28.86 17.54
C ILE A 39 3.47 -29.81 16.45
N SER A 40 3.49 -31.11 16.77
CA SER A 40 2.88 -32.16 15.96
C SER A 40 1.37 -32.05 16.07
N ILE A 41 0.69 -31.76 14.96
CA ILE A 41 -0.78 -31.79 14.87
C ILE A 41 -1.17 -33.08 14.13
N SER A 42 -1.78 -34.01 14.86
CA SER A 42 -2.38 -35.22 14.30
C SER A 42 -3.68 -34.88 13.55
N PRO A 43 -3.97 -35.51 12.39
CA PRO A 43 -5.23 -35.25 11.69
C PRO A 43 -6.39 -36.01 12.35
N ALA A 44 -7.41 -35.29 12.76
CA ALA A 44 -8.69 -35.87 13.16
C ALA A 44 -9.49 -36.37 11.96
N LYS A 45 -9.81 -37.67 11.94
CA LYS A 45 -10.74 -38.28 11.00
C LYS A 45 -12.17 -37.79 11.29
N ALA A 46 -12.78 -37.05 10.39
CA ALA A 46 -14.20 -36.79 10.42
C ALA A 46 -14.98 -37.90 9.72
N MET A 47 -15.79 -38.60 10.52
CA MET A 47 -16.71 -39.66 10.11
C MET A 47 -17.93 -39.05 9.40
N GLY A 48 -18.23 -39.55 8.20
CA GLY A 48 -19.37 -39.10 7.43
C GLY A 48 -20.72 -39.50 8.04
N ARG A 49 -21.72 -38.61 7.88
CA ARG A 49 -23.16 -38.99 7.91
C ARG A 49 -23.86 -38.50 6.66
N ARG A 50 -24.30 -39.45 5.90
CA ARG A 50 -25.11 -39.39 4.71
C ARG A 50 -26.59 -39.42 5.12
N TRP A 51 -27.38 -38.41 4.76
CA TRP A 51 -28.85 -38.42 4.69
C TRP A 51 -29.17 -37.40 3.59
N GLY A 52 -29.86 -37.64 2.55
CA GLY A 52 -31.11 -38.34 2.32
C GLY A 52 -32.01 -37.36 1.57
N ARG A 53 -32.09 -37.44 0.29
CA ARG A 53 -33.08 -37.28 -0.77
C ARG A 53 -34.38 -36.50 -0.41
N GLY A 54 -34.73 -35.57 -1.30
CA GLY A 54 -36.12 -35.20 -1.55
C GLY A 54 -36.38 -33.79 -2.02
N GLY A 55 -36.90 -33.62 -3.26
CA GLY A 55 -37.98 -32.73 -3.57
C GLY A 55 -37.71 -31.52 -4.46
N SER A 56 -38.01 -31.72 -5.72
CA SER A 56 -38.39 -30.83 -6.82
C SER A 56 -39.06 -29.47 -6.48
N GLY A 57 -38.76 -28.47 -7.32
CA GLY A 57 -39.76 -27.52 -7.78
C GLY A 57 -39.38 -26.04 -7.75
N GLY A 58 -39.35 -25.39 -8.92
CA GLY A 58 -39.87 -24.03 -9.04
C GLY A 58 -38.91 -22.90 -9.41
N HIS A 59 -38.75 -22.64 -10.66
CA HIS A 59 -38.78 -21.35 -11.39
C HIS A 59 -38.24 -20.07 -10.79
N GLY A 60 -37.30 -19.48 -11.55
CA GLY A 60 -37.40 -18.09 -12.01
C GLY A 60 -37.00 -17.01 -11.01
N GLY A 61 -35.82 -16.49 -11.20
CA GLY A 61 -35.38 -15.25 -10.60
C GLY A 61 -34.02 -14.88 -11.17
N SER A 62 -34.02 -14.07 -12.24
CA SER A 62 -32.84 -13.35 -12.67
C SER A 62 -32.40 -12.40 -11.53
N GLY A 63 -31.68 -12.96 -10.57
CA GLY A 63 -31.01 -12.22 -9.53
C GLY A 63 -29.83 -11.48 -10.15
N GLY A 64 -29.91 -10.14 -10.17
CA GLY A 64 -28.83 -9.28 -10.54
C GLY A 64 -27.55 -9.72 -9.83
N ARG A 65 -26.47 -9.80 -10.58
CA ARG A 65 -25.12 -9.91 -10.05
C ARG A 65 -24.92 -8.70 -9.13
N GLY A 66 -25.15 -8.89 -7.83
CA GLY A 66 -24.73 -7.99 -6.79
C GLY A 66 -23.24 -7.77 -7.01
N GLY A 67 -22.87 -6.55 -7.38
CA GLY A 67 -21.48 -6.18 -7.47
C GLY A 67 -20.83 -6.52 -6.15
N HIS A 68 -19.91 -7.45 -6.17
CA HIS A 68 -18.97 -7.64 -5.07
C HIS A 68 -18.28 -6.30 -4.96
N GLY A 69 -18.55 -5.57 -3.86
CA GLY A 69 -17.84 -4.38 -3.49
C GLY A 69 -16.37 -4.75 -3.50
N GLY A 70 -15.68 -4.39 -4.57
CA GLY A 70 -14.25 -4.55 -4.67
C GLY A 70 -13.67 -3.72 -3.55
N SER A 71 -13.20 -4.37 -2.48
CA SER A 71 -12.29 -3.73 -1.54
C SER A 71 -11.18 -3.13 -2.40
N GLY A 72 -11.10 -1.78 -2.43
CA GLY A 72 -10.23 -1.06 -3.34
C GLY A 72 -8.84 -1.67 -3.30
N ALA A 73 -8.35 -2.10 -4.45
CA ALA A 73 -6.98 -2.57 -4.58
C ALA A 73 -6.06 -1.45 -4.07
N ASN A 74 -4.91 -1.81 -3.49
CA ASN A 74 -3.91 -0.85 -3.02
C ASN A 74 -3.36 -0.09 -4.23
N CYS A 75 -3.88 1.10 -4.48
CA CYS A 75 -3.63 1.84 -5.71
C CYS A 75 -3.23 3.29 -5.43
N PHE A 76 -2.36 3.79 -6.29
CA PHE A 76 -2.00 5.19 -6.42
C PHE A 76 -2.97 5.89 -7.36
N LEU A 77 -3.32 7.14 -7.08
CA LEU A 77 -4.07 7.96 -8.02
C LEU A 77 -3.16 8.35 -9.21
N ARG A 78 -3.77 8.59 -10.37
CA ARG A 78 -3.08 9.16 -11.53
C ARG A 78 -2.25 10.38 -11.15
N ALA A 79 -1.10 10.57 -11.80
CA ALA A 79 -0.10 11.62 -11.59
C ALA A 79 0.72 11.49 -10.29
N THR A 80 0.51 10.45 -9.46
CA THR A 80 1.40 10.20 -8.32
C THR A 80 2.83 9.93 -8.82
N ALA A 81 3.80 10.69 -8.32
CA ALA A 81 5.21 10.52 -8.65
C ALA A 81 5.81 9.35 -7.87
N ILE A 82 6.30 8.34 -8.60
CA ILE A 82 7.01 7.18 -8.05
C ILE A 82 8.50 7.38 -8.31
N LEU A 83 9.31 7.27 -7.25
CA LEU A 83 10.76 7.37 -7.37
C LEU A 83 11.34 6.14 -8.08
N THR A 84 12.11 6.39 -9.14
CA THR A 84 12.83 5.38 -9.91
C THR A 84 14.35 5.63 -9.84
N ASP A 85 15.14 4.71 -10.37
CA ASP A 85 16.61 4.90 -10.52
C ASP A 85 16.99 6.06 -11.47
N CYS A 86 16.02 6.54 -12.28
CA CYS A 86 16.18 7.68 -13.20
C CYS A 86 15.49 8.96 -12.70
N GLY A 87 15.02 9.00 -11.46
CA GLY A 87 14.25 10.10 -10.90
C GLY A 87 12.76 9.77 -10.76
N GLU A 88 11.96 10.76 -10.41
CA GLU A 88 10.52 10.59 -10.25
C GLU A 88 9.80 10.46 -11.59
N LYS A 89 8.81 9.57 -11.61
CA LYS A 89 8.01 9.26 -12.79
C LYS A 89 6.54 9.12 -12.39
N PRO A 90 5.59 9.74 -13.12
CA PRO A 90 4.16 9.53 -12.89
C PRO A 90 3.80 8.03 -12.96
N VAL A 91 2.97 7.56 -12.06
CA VAL A 91 2.63 6.14 -11.95
C VAL A 91 2.02 5.57 -13.23
N GLU A 92 1.26 6.37 -13.98
CA GLU A 92 0.69 5.99 -15.28
C GLU A 92 1.72 5.79 -16.39
N ASP A 93 2.90 6.38 -16.24
CA ASP A 93 3.99 6.29 -17.21
C ASP A 93 4.97 5.16 -16.90
N LEU A 94 4.83 4.50 -15.74
CA LEU A 94 5.63 3.33 -15.38
C LEU A 94 5.38 2.19 -16.37
N ARG A 95 6.47 1.50 -16.71
CA ARG A 95 6.48 0.34 -17.61
C ARG A 95 7.13 -0.87 -16.94
N ILE A 96 6.80 -2.05 -17.43
CA ILE A 96 7.48 -3.28 -17.04
C ILE A 96 8.98 -3.13 -17.31
N GLY A 97 9.80 -3.42 -16.29
CA GLY A 97 11.25 -3.28 -16.32
C GLY A 97 11.77 -1.98 -15.72
N ASP A 98 10.96 -0.91 -15.57
CA ASP A 98 11.36 0.28 -14.83
C ASP A 98 11.76 -0.11 -13.39
N ARG A 99 12.78 0.53 -12.86
CA ARG A 99 13.29 0.20 -11.52
C ARG A 99 12.83 1.24 -10.50
N VAL A 100 11.90 0.85 -9.64
CA VAL A 100 11.39 1.71 -8.56
C VAL A 100 12.27 1.61 -7.33
N ALA A 101 12.44 2.73 -6.62
CA ALA A 101 13.27 2.82 -5.43
C ALA A 101 12.53 2.34 -4.18
N LEU A 102 13.23 1.59 -3.33
CA LEU A 102 12.78 1.18 -2.01
C LEU A 102 13.37 2.11 -0.93
N PRO A 103 12.80 2.14 0.29
CA PRO A 103 13.30 2.98 1.38
C PRO A 103 14.74 2.69 1.81
N ASP A 104 15.25 1.47 1.57
CA ASP A 104 16.64 1.08 1.86
C ASP A 104 17.65 1.54 0.80
N GLY A 105 17.19 2.27 -0.24
CA GLY A 105 18.01 2.73 -1.36
C GLY A 105 18.21 1.70 -2.46
N SER A 106 17.75 0.47 -2.29
CA SER A 106 17.75 -0.53 -3.35
C SER A 106 16.64 -0.24 -4.38
N THR A 107 16.65 -0.94 -5.50
CA THR A 107 15.61 -0.80 -6.52
C THR A 107 15.05 -2.15 -6.93
N ARG A 108 13.78 -2.19 -7.35
CA ARG A 108 13.12 -3.39 -7.87
C ARG A 108 12.49 -3.10 -9.23
N ALA A 109 12.52 -4.09 -10.11
CA ALA A 109 11.90 -3.98 -11.42
C ALA A 109 10.37 -4.11 -11.31
N VAL A 110 9.66 -3.18 -11.97
CA VAL A 110 8.21 -3.28 -12.16
C VAL A 110 7.89 -4.50 -13.01
N LYS A 111 6.99 -5.34 -12.53
CA LYS A 111 6.51 -6.54 -13.24
C LYS A 111 5.21 -6.29 -13.97
N TRP A 112 4.35 -5.49 -13.39
CA TRP A 112 3.08 -5.12 -14.01
C TRP A 112 2.54 -3.84 -13.37
N VAL A 113 1.77 -3.07 -14.15
CA VAL A 113 1.04 -1.90 -13.66
C VAL A 113 -0.44 -2.15 -13.91
N GLY A 114 -1.17 -2.50 -12.84
CA GLY A 114 -2.62 -2.65 -12.88
C GLY A 114 -3.30 -1.31 -13.03
N ARG A 115 -4.37 -1.25 -13.84
CA ARG A 115 -5.14 -0.03 -14.13
C ARG A 115 -6.60 -0.25 -13.80
N GLN A 116 -7.20 0.68 -13.04
CA GLN A 116 -8.60 0.64 -12.68
C GLN A 116 -9.19 2.05 -12.77
N SER A 117 -10.32 2.18 -13.46
CA SER A 117 -11.01 3.46 -13.64
C SER A 117 -12.43 3.37 -13.09
N PHE A 118 -12.81 4.36 -12.27
CA PHE A 118 -14.13 4.46 -11.70
C PHE A 118 -14.82 5.72 -12.21
N LYS A 119 -16.08 5.57 -12.57
CA LYS A 119 -16.98 6.69 -12.87
C LYS A 119 -18.06 6.74 -11.81
N LYS A 120 -18.53 7.94 -11.50
CA LYS A 120 -19.60 8.12 -10.55
C LYS A 120 -20.89 7.49 -11.08
N SER A 121 -21.43 6.55 -10.32
CA SER A 121 -22.73 5.95 -10.59
C SER A 121 -23.70 6.32 -9.47
N GLY A 122 -24.61 7.27 -9.75
CA GLY A 122 -25.57 7.74 -8.77
C GLY A 122 -25.22 9.10 -8.14
N ALA A 123 -25.94 9.47 -7.06
CA ALA A 123 -25.84 10.80 -6.45
C ALA A 123 -24.51 11.06 -5.74
N ARG A 124 -23.87 10.02 -5.21
CA ARG A 124 -22.61 10.13 -4.45
C ARG A 124 -21.58 9.11 -4.95
N TRP A 125 -20.29 9.44 -4.77
CA TRP A 125 -19.21 8.47 -4.92
C TRP A 125 -19.32 7.37 -3.86
N GLN A 126 -18.92 6.15 -4.24
CA GLN A 126 -18.75 5.06 -3.27
C GLN A 126 -17.56 5.38 -2.36
N LYS A 127 -17.73 5.24 -1.04
CA LYS A 127 -16.73 5.65 -0.05
C LYS A 127 -15.41 4.89 -0.18
N ASP A 128 -15.47 3.65 -0.61
CA ASP A 128 -14.34 2.74 -0.78
C ASP A 128 -13.50 2.99 -2.05
N VAL A 129 -13.97 3.89 -2.93
CA VAL A 129 -13.22 4.30 -4.12
C VAL A 129 -12.76 5.77 -4.06
N VAL A 130 -13.31 6.58 -3.14
CA VAL A 130 -12.90 7.99 -3.01
C VAL A 130 -11.45 8.06 -2.52
N PRO A 131 -10.54 8.75 -3.25
CA PRO A 131 -9.16 8.87 -2.84
C PRO A 131 -9.03 9.62 -1.52
N ILE A 132 -8.05 9.18 -0.71
CA ILE A 132 -7.63 9.88 0.49
C ILE A 132 -6.39 10.67 0.15
N ARG A 133 -6.44 11.97 0.39
CA ARG A 133 -5.31 12.88 0.28
C ARG A 133 -4.52 12.84 1.58
N VAL A 134 -3.22 12.63 1.46
CA VAL A 134 -2.22 12.91 2.47
C VAL A 134 -1.54 14.20 2.05
N CYS A 135 -1.78 15.29 2.77
CA CYS A 135 -1.22 16.59 2.43
C CYS A 135 0.31 16.54 2.44
N ARG A 136 0.90 17.40 1.63
CA ARG A 136 2.34 17.67 1.71
C ARG A 136 2.77 17.85 3.16
N HIS A 137 3.87 17.16 3.55
CA HIS A 137 4.49 17.21 4.89
C HIS A 137 3.61 16.70 6.05
N ALA A 138 2.51 15.97 5.77
CA ALA A 138 1.59 15.52 6.80
C ALA A 138 2.12 14.40 7.70
N LEU A 139 3.14 13.64 7.26
CA LEU A 139 3.61 12.46 7.98
C LEU A 139 4.76 12.77 8.97
N ASP A 140 5.70 13.66 8.58
CA ASP A 140 6.92 13.95 9.36
C ASP A 140 7.57 15.31 9.06
N GLY A 141 6.81 16.30 8.59
CA GLY A 141 7.30 17.65 8.24
C GLY A 141 8.09 17.73 6.91
N HIS A 142 8.45 16.61 6.32
CA HIS A 142 9.14 16.51 5.02
C HIS A 142 8.42 15.60 4.04
N THR A 143 7.59 14.70 4.53
CA THR A 143 6.96 13.61 3.79
C THR A 143 5.43 13.69 3.92
N PRO A 144 4.69 13.51 2.81
CA PRO A 144 5.16 13.52 1.42
C PRO A 144 5.64 14.91 0.98
N HIS A 145 6.48 15.00 -0.06
CA HIS A 145 6.95 16.30 -0.57
C HIS A 145 5.93 17.03 -1.46
N SER A 146 4.89 16.32 -1.89
CA SER A 146 3.69 16.81 -2.60
C SER A 146 2.47 16.09 -2.05
N ASP A 147 1.26 16.59 -2.32
CA ASP A 147 0.03 15.90 -1.92
C ASP A 147 -0.03 14.50 -2.53
N LEU A 148 -0.12 13.48 -1.68
CA LEU A 148 -0.21 12.08 -2.08
C LEU A 148 -1.65 11.60 -2.03
N TYR A 149 -2.14 11.02 -3.12
CA TYR A 149 -3.51 10.51 -3.22
C TYR A 149 -3.52 8.98 -3.37
N LEU A 150 -4.18 8.31 -2.45
CA LEU A 150 -4.22 6.86 -2.36
C LEU A 150 -5.66 6.33 -2.30
N SER A 151 -5.85 5.09 -2.75
CA SER A 151 -7.11 4.38 -2.46
C SER A 151 -7.23 4.12 -0.96
N PRO A 152 -8.45 4.07 -0.38
CA PRO A 152 -8.64 3.99 1.08
C PRO A 152 -7.94 2.80 1.76
N GLY A 153 -7.81 1.69 1.07
CA GLY A 153 -7.16 0.48 1.59
C GLY A 153 -5.64 0.43 1.45
N HIS A 154 -5.02 1.44 0.82
CA HIS A 154 -3.58 1.47 0.56
C HIS A 154 -2.79 1.65 1.86
N GLY A 155 -1.76 0.83 2.05
CA GLY A 155 -0.90 0.88 3.23
C GLY A 155 0.25 1.86 3.09
N LEU A 156 0.42 2.74 4.08
CA LEU A 156 1.63 3.53 4.30
C LEU A 156 2.53 2.80 5.30
N TYR A 157 3.81 2.73 5.01
CA TYR A 157 4.79 2.10 5.88
C TYR A 157 5.31 3.11 6.91
N LEU A 158 4.84 2.95 8.15
CA LEU A 158 5.15 3.84 9.27
C LEU A 158 5.59 3.00 10.48
N ASN A 159 6.64 3.39 11.15
CA ASN A 159 7.10 2.74 12.39
C ASN A 159 7.25 1.20 12.30
N GLY A 160 7.66 0.66 11.12
CA GLY A 160 7.86 -0.78 10.92
C GLY A 160 6.62 -1.59 10.54
N VAL A 161 5.47 -0.94 10.35
CA VAL A 161 4.19 -1.58 9.99
C VAL A 161 3.53 -0.87 8.81
N LEU A 162 2.65 -1.59 8.11
CA LEU A 162 1.77 -1.00 7.11
C LEU A 162 0.47 -0.58 7.76
N ILE A 163 0.08 0.69 7.59
CA ILE A 163 -1.18 1.25 8.11
C ILE A 163 -2.03 1.70 6.94
N GLN A 164 -3.28 1.20 6.85
CA GLN A 164 -4.19 1.64 5.79
C GLN A 164 -4.48 3.13 5.93
N VAL A 165 -4.34 3.89 4.83
CA VAL A 165 -4.48 5.35 4.86
C VAL A 165 -5.84 5.83 5.39
N LYS A 166 -6.91 5.05 5.21
CA LYS A 166 -8.23 5.35 5.77
C LYS A 166 -8.25 5.38 7.30
N GLU A 167 -7.37 4.64 7.96
CA GLU A 167 -7.26 4.59 9.42
C GLU A 167 -6.46 5.78 10.00
N LEU A 168 -5.74 6.51 9.11
CA LEU A 168 -4.98 7.71 9.45
C LEU A 168 -5.75 9.01 9.20
N VAL A 169 -7.01 8.91 8.75
CA VAL A 169 -7.85 10.08 8.45
C VAL A 169 -8.09 10.91 9.71
N ASN A 170 -7.56 12.14 9.73
CA ASN A 170 -7.75 13.11 10.81
C ASN A 170 -8.67 14.29 10.42
N GLY A 171 -9.19 14.30 9.19
CA GLY A 171 -10.12 15.33 8.70
C GLY A 171 -9.48 16.66 8.29
N THR A 172 -8.17 16.81 8.48
CA THR A 172 -7.40 18.03 8.14
C THR A 172 -6.32 17.73 7.12
N THR A 173 -5.18 17.20 7.55
CA THR A 173 -4.04 16.88 6.69
C THR A 173 -4.18 15.54 5.98
N ILE A 174 -4.99 14.63 6.51
CA ILE A 174 -5.33 13.36 5.86
C ILE A 174 -6.86 13.26 5.80
N ALA A 175 -7.42 13.34 4.59
CA ALA A 175 -8.87 13.37 4.40
C ALA A 175 -9.31 12.80 3.04
N PRO A 176 -10.52 12.23 2.95
CA PRO A 176 -11.11 11.86 1.66
C PRO A 176 -11.36 13.09 0.79
N VAL A 177 -11.02 13.01 -0.48
CA VAL A 177 -11.27 14.09 -1.46
C VAL A 177 -12.11 13.53 -2.61
N ALA A 178 -13.38 13.90 -2.64
CA ALA A 178 -14.28 13.49 -3.71
C ALA A 178 -13.96 14.28 -4.99
N PRO A 179 -13.71 13.62 -6.13
CA PRO A 179 -13.55 14.30 -7.41
C PRO A 179 -14.84 14.99 -7.85
N ALA A 180 -14.72 15.87 -8.86
CA ALA A 180 -15.86 16.48 -9.52
C ALA A 180 -16.86 15.42 -10.00
N PRO A 181 -18.17 15.77 -10.11
CA PRO A 181 -19.21 14.78 -10.44
C PRO A 181 -19.03 14.05 -11.76
N ASP A 182 -18.42 14.71 -12.75
CA ASP A 182 -18.16 14.25 -14.11
C ASP A 182 -16.74 13.68 -14.32
N ALA A 183 -15.88 13.78 -13.31
CA ALA A 183 -14.53 13.23 -13.36
C ALA A 183 -14.52 11.70 -13.25
N SER A 184 -13.42 11.08 -13.67
CA SER A 184 -13.06 9.70 -13.36
C SER A 184 -12.05 9.64 -12.23
N ILE A 185 -12.03 8.52 -11.51
CA ILE A 185 -10.93 8.16 -10.59
C ILE A 185 -10.11 7.09 -11.29
N ASP A 186 -8.90 7.43 -11.69
CA ASP A 186 -7.98 6.51 -12.37
C ASP A 186 -6.89 6.07 -11.40
N TYR A 187 -6.93 4.81 -11.04
CA TYR A 187 -6.01 4.17 -10.10
C TYR A 187 -5.02 3.24 -10.78
N TYR A 188 -3.82 3.19 -10.21
CA TYR A 188 -2.70 2.38 -10.68
C TYR A 188 -2.11 1.57 -9.55
N ALA A 189 -1.86 0.29 -9.79
CA ALA A 189 -1.22 -0.63 -8.85
C ALA A 189 0.12 -1.08 -9.40
N VAL A 190 1.19 -0.89 -8.65
CA VAL A 190 2.56 -1.24 -9.08
C VAL A 190 2.92 -2.60 -8.51
N MET A 191 3.02 -3.62 -9.37
CA MET A 191 3.41 -4.98 -8.97
C MET A 191 4.91 -5.19 -9.19
N LEU A 192 5.57 -5.76 -8.21
CA LEU A 192 6.97 -6.18 -8.22
C LEU A 192 7.06 -7.72 -8.11
N ASP A 193 8.25 -8.28 -8.00
CA ASP A 193 8.44 -9.74 -7.79
C ASP A 193 7.90 -10.20 -6.43
N ALA A 194 7.99 -9.33 -5.42
CA ALA A 194 7.49 -9.54 -4.07
C ALA A 194 6.65 -8.32 -3.64
N HIS A 195 5.89 -8.48 -2.56
CA HIS A 195 5.26 -7.34 -1.90
C HIS A 195 6.33 -6.53 -1.17
N GLU A 196 6.53 -5.30 -1.58
CA GLU A 196 7.58 -4.39 -1.12
C GLU A 196 6.97 -3.03 -0.75
N VAL A 197 7.80 -2.15 -0.22
CA VAL A 197 7.49 -0.73 -0.01
C VAL A 197 8.28 0.09 -1.01
N ILE A 198 7.61 1.01 -1.70
CA ILE A 198 8.19 1.91 -2.70
C ILE A 198 8.01 3.37 -2.28
N LEU A 199 8.75 4.29 -2.89
CA LEU A 199 8.66 5.71 -2.58
C LEU A 199 7.72 6.41 -3.56
N ALA A 200 6.60 6.93 -3.04
CA ALA A 200 5.58 7.69 -3.75
C ALA A 200 5.47 9.09 -3.16
N GLU A 201 5.70 10.14 -3.94
CA GLU A 201 5.84 11.54 -3.45
C GLU A 201 6.81 11.63 -2.25
N GLY A 202 7.83 10.76 -2.22
CA GLY A 202 8.77 10.61 -1.11
C GLY A 202 8.26 9.80 0.08
N ALA A 203 6.96 9.47 0.16
CA ALA A 203 6.39 8.65 1.21
C ALA A 203 6.57 7.15 0.93
N ALA A 204 6.82 6.39 1.99
CA ALA A 204 6.94 4.94 1.92
C ALA A 204 5.53 4.29 1.86
N ALA A 205 5.14 3.77 0.69
CA ALA A 205 3.85 3.18 0.41
C ALA A 205 3.99 1.77 -0.14
N GLU A 206 3.03 0.88 0.16
CA GLU A 206 3.10 -0.51 -0.29
C GLU A 206 2.98 -0.63 -1.81
N SER A 207 3.71 -1.57 -2.42
CA SER A 207 3.49 -2.03 -3.78
C SER A 207 2.22 -2.91 -3.84
N PHE A 208 1.80 -3.31 -5.03
CA PHE A 208 0.63 -4.17 -5.14
C PHE A 208 0.87 -5.55 -4.50
N HIS A 209 0.10 -5.84 -3.47
CA HIS A 209 0.10 -7.14 -2.81
C HIS A 209 -0.84 -8.11 -3.54
N LEU A 210 -0.27 -9.02 -4.32
CA LEU A 210 -1.03 -10.05 -5.01
C LEU A 210 -1.59 -11.07 -4.00
N LYS A 211 -2.93 -11.10 -3.86
CA LYS A 211 -3.68 -12.01 -2.99
C LYS A 211 -4.82 -12.63 -3.78
N ASN A 212 -4.97 -13.96 -3.74
CA ASN A 212 -6.08 -14.66 -4.39
C ASN A 212 -6.36 -14.11 -5.81
N SER A 213 -7.53 -13.52 -6.01
CA SER A 213 -8.02 -12.99 -7.30
C SER A 213 -8.12 -11.46 -7.34
N ASN A 214 -7.44 -10.73 -6.44
CA ASN A 214 -7.58 -9.27 -6.37
C ASN A 214 -7.10 -8.52 -7.63
N HIS A 215 -6.27 -9.16 -8.44
CA HIS A 215 -5.79 -8.66 -9.74
C HIS A 215 -6.84 -8.77 -10.87
N GLU A 216 -7.86 -9.61 -10.72
CA GLU A 216 -8.91 -9.82 -11.73
C GLU A 216 -9.80 -8.58 -11.94
N ASN A 217 -9.84 -7.67 -10.96
CA ASN A 217 -10.65 -6.45 -11.01
C ASN A 217 -10.03 -5.31 -11.84
N PHE A 218 -8.80 -5.47 -12.31
CA PHE A 218 -8.13 -4.44 -13.11
C PHE A 218 -8.57 -4.47 -14.57
N CYS A 219 -8.72 -3.29 -15.19
CA CYS A 219 -9.15 -3.16 -16.58
C CYS A 219 -8.20 -3.85 -17.57
N ASN A 220 -6.92 -3.97 -17.21
CA ASN A 220 -5.90 -4.65 -18.02
C ASN A 220 -5.54 -6.05 -17.50
N PHE A 221 -6.48 -6.74 -16.85
CA PHE A 221 -6.29 -8.12 -16.36
C PHE A 221 -5.85 -9.10 -17.48
N ALA A 222 -6.36 -8.93 -18.69
CA ALA A 222 -5.94 -9.75 -19.83
C ALA A 222 -4.42 -9.62 -20.15
N GLU A 223 -3.82 -8.47 -19.89
CA GLU A 223 -2.36 -8.27 -19.99
C GLU A 223 -1.64 -9.09 -18.93
N TYR A 224 -2.12 -9.03 -17.68
CA TYR A 224 -1.58 -9.85 -16.58
C TYR A 224 -1.65 -11.34 -16.91
N GLN A 225 -2.77 -11.83 -17.43
CA GLN A 225 -2.93 -13.23 -17.81
C GLN A 225 -1.94 -13.66 -18.90
N ARG A 226 -1.66 -12.82 -19.89
CA ARG A 226 -0.67 -13.13 -20.95
C ARG A 226 0.74 -13.23 -20.37
N LEU A 227 1.08 -12.39 -19.39
CA LEU A 227 2.42 -12.34 -18.80
C LEU A 227 2.65 -13.47 -17.79
N TYR A 228 1.63 -13.81 -17.01
CA TYR A 228 1.73 -14.67 -15.82
C TYR A 228 0.66 -15.78 -15.78
N GLY A 229 -0.02 -16.06 -16.89
CA GLY A 229 -1.13 -17.00 -16.97
C GLY A 229 -0.74 -18.42 -16.58
N GLY A 230 -0.97 -18.78 -15.32
CA GLY A 230 -0.67 -20.09 -14.71
C GLY A 230 0.06 -19.97 -13.38
N GLU A 231 0.77 -18.90 -13.10
CA GLU A 231 1.45 -18.67 -11.82
C GLU A 231 0.52 -17.93 -10.85
N ARG A 232 -0.13 -18.69 -9.96
CA ARG A 232 -0.88 -18.15 -8.81
C ARG A 232 0.03 -18.09 -7.59
N SER A 233 1.13 -17.36 -7.68
CA SER A 233 1.97 -17.11 -6.52
C SER A 233 1.37 -15.99 -5.68
N MET A 234 0.74 -16.36 -4.56
CA MET A 234 0.41 -15.37 -3.53
C MET A 234 1.70 -14.81 -2.95
N MET A 235 1.79 -13.49 -2.83
CA MET A 235 2.94 -12.84 -2.23
C MET A 235 2.83 -12.88 -0.70
N THR A 236 3.96 -13.07 -0.02
CA THR A 236 4.06 -12.85 1.42
C THR A 236 4.00 -11.36 1.70
N PRO A 237 3.25 -10.89 2.72
CA PRO A 237 3.24 -9.48 3.09
C PRO A 237 4.64 -9.00 3.48
N PHE A 238 5.03 -7.79 3.03
CA PHE A 238 6.30 -7.16 3.42
C PHE A 238 6.37 -6.89 4.92
N ALA A 239 5.29 -6.39 5.50
CA ALA A 239 5.16 -6.06 6.91
C ALA A 239 3.74 -6.34 7.40
N PRO A 240 3.52 -6.42 8.73
CA PRO A 240 2.18 -6.53 9.29
C PRO A 240 1.30 -5.35 8.85
N LEU A 241 0.10 -5.65 8.33
CA LEU A 241 -0.90 -4.64 7.97
C LEU A 241 -1.79 -4.37 9.19
N LEU A 242 -1.74 -3.14 9.69
CA LEU A 242 -2.61 -2.67 10.77
C LEU A 242 -3.83 -1.94 10.19
N GLY A 243 -5.00 -2.29 10.71
CA GLY A 243 -6.25 -1.60 10.43
C GLY A 243 -7.03 -1.46 11.72
N GLY A 244 -7.91 -0.43 11.83
CA GLY A 244 -8.68 -0.15 13.04
C GLY A 244 -9.49 -1.34 13.56
N GLY A 245 -9.71 -1.39 14.88
CA GLY A 245 -10.53 -2.38 15.55
C GLY A 245 -9.83 -3.71 15.85
N TRP A 246 -10.55 -4.83 15.66
CA TRP A 246 -10.08 -6.18 15.99
C TRP A 246 -8.80 -6.62 15.29
N SER A 247 -8.50 -6.07 14.11
CA SER A 247 -7.27 -6.38 13.37
C SER A 247 -6.03 -5.83 14.08
N HIS A 248 -6.13 -4.65 14.69
CA HIS A 248 -5.07 -4.06 15.50
C HIS A 248 -4.75 -4.92 16.73
N LEU A 249 -5.76 -5.31 17.49
CA LEU A 249 -5.59 -6.19 18.65
C LEU A 249 -4.99 -7.55 18.26
N LYS A 250 -5.42 -8.11 17.13
CA LYS A 250 -4.89 -9.38 16.62
C LYS A 250 -3.42 -9.26 16.17
N ALA A 251 -3.04 -8.13 15.55
CA ALA A 251 -1.66 -7.87 15.16
C ALA A 251 -0.74 -7.71 16.39
N LEU A 252 -1.19 -6.99 17.42
CA LEU A 252 -0.48 -6.88 18.70
C LEU A 252 -0.30 -8.23 19.40
N LEU A 253 -1.31 -9.10 19.37
CA LEU A 253 -1.21 -10.47 19.92
C LEU A 253 -0.23 -11.34 19.12
N LEU A 254 -0.15 -11.18 17.79
CA LEU A 254 0.78 -11.91 16.93
C LEU A 254 2.23 -11.44 17.09
N LEU A 255 2.46 -10.21 17.53
CA LEU A 255 3.80 -9.68 17.84
C LEU A 255 4.38 -10.23 19.16
N GLY A 256 3.69 -11.17 19.81
CA GLY A 256 4.22 -11.92 20.95
C GLY A 256 4.42 -11.04 22.18
N VAL A 257 3.33 -10.48 22.68
CA VAL A 257 3.33 -9.64 23.89
C VAL A 257 3.81 -10.43 25.09
N SER A 258 5.07 -10.25 25.46
CA SER A 258 5.53 -10.56 26.82
C SER A 258 5.11 -9.39 27.71
N PRO A 259 4.41 -9.61 28.83
CA PRO A 259 3.89 -8.54 29.71
C PRO A 259 4.95 -7.69 30.41
N LEU A 260 6.23 -7.88 30.09
CA LEU A 260 7.36 -7.23 30.75
C LEU A 260 8.13 -6.25 29.86
N VAL A 261 7.71 -6.02 28.60
CA VAL A 261 8.32 -5.04 27.69
C VAL A 261 7.31 -3.92 27.46
N PRO A 262 7.69 -2.62 27.58
CA PRO A 262 6.81 -1.53 27.17
C PRO A 262 6.45 -1.72 25.71
N ILE A 263 5.17 -2.00 25.44
CA ILE A 263 4.65 -2.27 24.12
C ILE A 263 4.62 -0.94 23.39
N SER A 264 5.51 -0.76 22.40
CA SER A 264 5.35 0.29 21.42
C SER A 264 4.05 0.03 20.66
N ASP A 265 3.15 0.99 20.63
CA ASP A 265 1.96 0.99 19.77
C ASP A 265 2.30 1.76 18.48
N PRO A 266 2.80 1.09 17.42
CA PRO A 266 3.24 1.77 16.21
C PRO A 266 2.10 2.49 15.49
N PHE A 267 0.85 2.10 15.73
CA PHE A 267 -0.33 2.79 15.20
C PHE A 267 -0.62 4.07 15.99
N GLY A 268 -0.69 3.98 17.32
CA GLY A 268 -0.89 5.14 18.20
C GLY A 268 0.22 6.17 18.00
N ASP A 269 1.48 5.73 18.00
CA ASP A 269 2.65 6.58 17.76
C ASP A 269 2.59 7.30 16.39
N ALA A 270 2.09 6.62 15.33
CA ALA A 270 1.91 7.22 14.02
C ALA A 270 0.78 8.27 14.03
N CYS A 271 -0.35 7.98 14.65
CA CYS A 271 -1.46 8.92 14.77
C CYS A 271 -1.07 10.17 15.56
N GLU A 272 -0.40 10.02 16.70
CA GLU A 272 0.08 11.14 17.52
C GLU A 272 1.04 12.06 16.75
N LYS A 273 1.97 11.47 16.00
CA LYS A 273 2.89 12.22 15.13
C LYS A 273 2.17 13.00 14.04
N ILE A 274 1.23 12.35 13.34
CA ILE A 274 0.44 12.98 12.28
C ILE A 274 -0.42 14.10 12.83
N ASP A 275 -1.03 13.93 14.00
CA ASP A 275 -1.84 14.96 14.64
C ASP A 275 -1.00 16.13 15.16
N ALA A 276 0.22 15.87 15.65
CA ALA A 276 1.16 16.92 16.00
C ALA A 276 1.55 17.73 14.77
N GLN A 277 1.89 17.05 13.67
CA GLN A 277 2.24 17.67 12.41
C GLN A 277 1.07 18.46 11.80
N ALA A 278 -0.17 17.97 11.93
CA ALA A 278 -1.36 18.68 11.49
C ALA A 278 -1.56 20.02 12.22
N ARG A 279 -1.24 20.07 13.51
CA ARG A 279 -1.27 21.34 14.30
C ARG A 279 -0.22 22.32 13.83
N GLU A 280 0.99 21.88 13.51
CA GLU A 280 2.07 22.75 12.99
C GLU A 280 1.72 23.31 11.61
N LEU A 281 1.12 22.52 10.73
CA LEU A 281 0.73 22.96 9.39
C LEU A 281 -0.49 23.88 9.37
N SER A 282 -1.21 24.00 10.50
CA SER A 282 -2.41 24.85 10.63
C SER A 282 -2.08 26.25 11.19
N LEU A 283 -0.85 26.50 11.61
CA LEU A 283 -0.33 27.78 12.12
C LEU A 283 0.25 28.62 10.98
#